data_992c26395fd51783a4e608739f344eab
#
_entry.id   992c26395fd51783a4e608739f344eab
#
_cell.length_a   1.000
_cell.length_b   1.000
_cell.length_c   1.000
_cell.angle_alpha   90.00
_cell.angle_beta   90.00
_cell.angle_gamma   90.00
#
_symmetry.space_group_name_H-M   'P 1'
#
loop_
_entity.id
_entity.type
_entity.pdbx_description
1 polymer ?
#
loop_
_entity_poly.entity_id
_entity_poly.type
_entity_poly.pdbx_seq_one_letter_code
_entity_poly.pdbx_strand_id
1 'polypeptide(L)'
;GIMPERDGILACLILCELMAKTDAPLGVLVDQLEDSFGKTSYGRRDLRLEAEDAETLRTLLPGVNPKSICGKVPQNVSHMDGLRLAFEDDTWLLVRPSGTEPVVRVYAEGFSVEERDELLDAGCALARGTYPL
;
A
#
# COMPACT_ATOMS: atom_id res chain seq x y z
N GLY A 1 -5.50 -3.47 -24.65
CA GLY A 1 -6.46 -3.72 -23.59
C GLY A 1 -7.82 -3.98 -24.19
N ILE A 2 -8.42 -5.05 -23.77
CA ILE A 2 -9.68 -5.51 -24.35
C ILE A 2 -10.86 -4.81 -23.65
N MET A 3 -10.72 -4.47 -22.40
CA MET A 3 -11.69 -3.67 -21.64
C MET A 3 -10.96 -2.76 -20.65
N PRO A 4 -11.47 -1.55 -20.35
CA PRO A 4 -10.86 -0.62 -19.39
C PRO A 4 -11.20 -0.99 -17.94
N GLU A 5 -11.41 -2.26 -17.64
CA GLU A 5 -11.72 -2.78 -16.34
C GLU A 5 -10.75 -3.89 -15.91
N ARG A 6 -10.66 -4.14 -14.61
CA ARG A 6 -9.84 -5.20 -14.06
C ARG A 6 -10.49 -6.56 -14.36
N ASP A 7 -9.77 -7.39 -15.10
CA ASP A 7 -10.18 -8.76 -15.40
C ASP A 7 -9.23 -9.74 -14.70
N GLY A 8 -9.70 -10.28 -13.56
CA GLY A 8 -8.93 -11.26 -12.79
C GLY A 8 -8.76 -12.59 -13.51
N ILE A 9 -9.72 -13.00 -14.33
CA ILE A 9 -9.65 -14.26 -15.11
C ILE A 9 -8.57 -14.12 -16.17
N LEU A 10 -8.58 -13.02 -16.93
CA LEU A 10 -7.56 -12.74 -17.93
C LEU A 10 -6.16 -12.66 -17.29
N ALA A 11 -6.03 -11.99 -16.14
CA ALA A 11 -4.76 -11.92 -15.41
C ALA A 11 -4.24 -13.32 -15.03
N CYS A 12 -5.09 -14.20 -14.52
CA CYS A 12 -4.72 -15.59 -14.22
C CYS A 12 -4.28 -16.35 -15.47
N LEU A 13 -4.98 -16.21 -16.59
CA LEU A 13 -4.61 -16.86 -17.86
C LEU A 13 -3.26 -16.38 -18.38
N ILE A 14 -2.97 -15.08 -18.29
CA ILE A 14 -1.66 -14.51 -18.66
C ILE A 14 -0.54 -15.09 -17.79
N LEU A 15 -0.76 -15.23 -16.48
CA LEU A 15 0.22 -15.86 -15.59
C LEU A 15 0.44 -17.35 -15.92
N CYS A 16 -0.63 -18.09 -16.21
CA CYS A 16 -0.52 -19.48 -16.66
C CYS A 16 0.27 -19.60 -17.98
N GLU A 17 0.00 -18.71 -18.94
CA GLU A 17 0.75 -18.66 -20.20
C GLU A 17 2.23 -18.35 -19.98
N LEU A 18 2.55 -17.40 -19.08
CA LEU A 18 3.91 -17.04 -18.72
C LEU A 18 4.65 -18.27 -18.13
N MET A 19 4.04 -18.94 -17.16
CA MET A 19 4.62 -20.15 -16.56
C MET A 19 4.85 -21.25 -17.60
N ALA A 20 3.90 -21.47 -18.50
CA ALA A 20 4.03 -22.46 -19.57
C ALA A 20 5.12 -22.10 -20.58
N LYS A 21 5.30 -20.84 -20.93
CA LYS A 21 6.34 -20.37 -21.86
C LYS A 21 7.74 -20.42 -21.26
N THR A 22 7.85 -20.18 -19.97
CA THR A 22 9.14 -20.14 -19.25
C THR A 22 9.54 -21.49 -18.66
N ASP A 23 8.62 -22.45 -18.64
CA ASP A 23 8.75 -23.74 -17.95
C ASP A 23 9.20 -23.58 -16.49
N ALA A 24 8.68 -22.55 -15.81
CA ALA A 24 9.06 -22.17 -14.47
C ALA A 24 7.84 -21.93 -13.57
N PRO A 25 7.88 -22.38 -12.31
CA PRO A 25 6.86 -22.03 -11.32
C PRO A 25 6.81 -20.51 -11.06
N LEU A 26 5.62 -20.00 -10.72
CA LEU A 26 5.44 -18.58 -10.47
C LEU A 26 6.40 -17.99 -9.41
N GLY A 27 6.71 -18.75 -8.35
CA GLY A 27 7.67 -18.34 -7.32
C GLY A 27 9.06 -18.05 -7.88
N VAL A 28 9.55 -18.91 -8.79
CA VAL A 28 10.85 -18.70 -9.46
C VAL A 28 10.83 -17.43 -10.32
N LEU A 29 9.72 -17.15 -10.98
CA LEU A 29 9.58 -15.93 -11.79
C LEU A 29 9.54 -14.66 -10.91
N VAL A 30 8.94 -14.76 -9.72
CA VAL A 30 8.96 -13.67 -8.72
C VAL A 30 10.39 -13.48 -8.21
N ASP A 31 11.11 -14.55 -7.83
CA ASP A 31 12.50 -14.47 -7.37
C ASP A 31 13.40 -13.80 -8.44
N GLN A 32 13.24 -14.15 -9.71
CA GLN A 32 13.99 -13.53 -10.82
C GLN A 32 13.67 -12.03 -10.97
N LEU A 33 12.41 -11.63 -10.72
CA LEU A 33 12.01 -10.23 -10.74
C LEU A 33 12.67 -9.48 -9.57
N GLU A 34 12.63 -10.05 -8.37
CA GLU A 34 13.28 -9.50 -7.17
C GLU A 34 14.80 -9.39 -7.34
N ASP A 35 15.45 -10.38 -7.95
CA ASP A 35 16.88 -10.33 -8.27
C ASP A 35 17.24 -9.21 -9.25
N SER A 36 16.31 -8.88 -10.15
CA SER A 36 16.53 -7.87 -11.19
C SER A 36 16.27 -6.44 -10.71
N PHE A 37 15.29 -6.24 -9.83
CA PHE A 37 14.79 -4.93 -9.41
C PHE A 37 15.02 -4.61 -7.94
N GLY A 38 15.49 -5.58 -7.17
CA GLY A 38 15.63 -5.46 -5.72
C GLY A 38 14.44 -6.10 -4.99
N LYS A 39 14.75 -6.62 -3.81
CA LYS A 39 13.77 -7.29 -2.97
C LYS A 39 13.08 -6.27 -2.08
N THR A 40 11.73 -6.30 -2.09
CA THR A 40 10.90 -5.48 -1.23
C THR A 40 9.95 -6.33 -0.38
N SER A 41 9.41 -5.75 0.66
CA SER A 41 8.40 -6.36 1.52
C SER A 41 7.15 -5.50 1.50
N TYR A 42 6.11 -6.01 0.86
CA TYR A 42 4.79 -5.38 0.80
C TYR A 42 3.88 -5.93 1.90
N GLY A 43 3.01 -5.07 2.43
CA GLY A 43 1.99 -5.47 3.38
C GLY A 43 0.74 -4.63 3.35
N ARG A 44 -0.33 -5.17 3.94
CA ARG A 44 -1.61 -4.48 4.11
C ARG A 44 -2.19 -4.81 5.47
N ARG A 45 -2.84 -3.81 6.08
CA ARG A 45 -3.70 -3.98 7.27
C ARG A 45 -5.04 -3.33 7.04
N ASP A 46 -6.11 -4.01 7.43
CA ASP A 46 -7.47 -3.48 7.38
C ASP A 46 -7.89 -3.12 8.81
N LEU A 47 -8.19 -1.84 9.01
CA LEU A 47 -8.69 -1.30 10.28
C LEU A 47 -10.19 -1.09 10.17
N ARG A 48 -10.94 -1.73 11.06
CA ARG A 48 -12.35 -1.38 11.26
C ARG A 48 -12.42 -0.26 12.30
N LEU A 49 -13.07 0.83 11.96
CA LEU A 49 -13.34 1.98 12.83
C LEU A 49 -14.82 2.04 13.14
N GLU A 50 -15.19 2.85 14.14
CA GLU A 50 -16.57 3.27 14.28
C GLU A 50 -16.97 4.17 13.09
N ALA A 51 -18.24 4.21 12.74
CA ALA A 51 -18.69 4.94 11.55
C ALA A 51 -18.38 6.45 11.61
N GLU A 52 -18.48 7.04 12.80
CA GLU A 52 -18.18 8.44 13.05
C GLU A 52 -16.69 8.75 12.88
N ASP A 53 -15.82 7.88 13.40
CA ASP A 53 -14.37 8.01 13.25
C ASP A 53 -13.93 7.86 11.80
N ALA A 54 -14.53 6.92 11.07
CA ALA A 54 -14.24 6.72 9.65
C ALA A 54 -14.65 7.95 8.80
N GLU A 55 -15.77 8.60 9.11
CA GLU A 55 -16.21 9.81 8.44
C GLU A 55 -15.33 11.01 8.78
N THR A 56 -14.96 11.14 10.05
CA THR A 56 -14.02 12.16 10.52
C THR A 56 -12.68 12.02 9.80
N LEU A 57 -12.15 10.80 9.70
CA LEU A 57 -10.91 10.55 8.98
C LEU A 57 -11.01 10.92 7.50
N ARG A 58 -12.11 10.57 6.81
CA ARG A 58 -12.32 10.95 5.39
C ARG A 58 -12.27 12.47 5.20
N THR A 59 -12.82 13.21 6.14
CA THR A 59 -12.86 14.68 6.09
C THR A 59 -11.49 15.30 6.38
N LEU A 60 -10.74 14.75 7.32
CA LEU A 60 -9.46 15.32 7.75
C LEU A 60 -8.28 14.89 6.87
N LEU A 61 -8.31 13.67 6.35
CA LEU A 61 -7.18 13.06 5.64
C LEU A 61 -6.65 13.88 4.46
N PRO A 62 -7.50 14.58 3.65
CA PRO A 62 -7.01 15.43 2.57
C PRO A 62 -6.15 16.63 3.02
N GLY A 63 -6.24 17.02 4.29
CA GLY A 63 -5.42 18.08 4.87
C GLY A 63 -4.15 17.59 5.60
N VAL A 64 -3.99 16.27 5.73
CA VAL A 64 -2.88 15.69 6.48
C VAL A 64 -1.60 15.69 5.65
N ASN A 65 -0.57 16.39 6.12
CA ASN A 65 0.75 16.45 5.49
C ASN A 65 1.83 16.25 6.58
N PRO A 66 2.12 15.02 6.96
CA PRO A 66 3.08 14.74 8.02
C PRO A 66 4.49 15.16 7.58
N LYS A 67 5.23 15.82 8.48
CA LYS A 67 6.62 16.22 8.23
C LYS A 67 7.57 15.03 8.17
N SER A 68 7.27 13.99 8.94
CA SER A 68 8.01 12.74 8.92
C SER A 68 7.13 11.58 9.38
N ILE A 69 7.42 10.38 8.89
CA ILE A 69 6.84 9.11 9.33
C ILE A 69 7.98 8.12 9.55
N CYS A 70 8.04 7.51 10.74
CA CYS A 70 9.12 6.57 11.11
C CYS A 70 10.53 7.15 10.86
N GLY A 71 10.73 8.46 11.12
CA GLY A 71 12.00 9.15 10.87
C GLY A 71 12.27 9.50 9.39
N LYS A 72 11.41 9.09 8.45
CA LYS A 72 11.53 9.41 7.02
C LYS A 72 10.72 10.66 6.66
N VAL A 73 11.30 11.54 5.86
CA VAL A 73 10.62 12.73 5.32
C VAL A 73 9.98 12.36 3.98
N PRO A 74 8.65 12.53 3.82
CA PRO A 74 8.01 12.26 2.54
C PRO A 74 8.53 13.20 1.45
N GLN A 75 8.99 12.65 0.32
CA GLN A 75 9.33 13.42 -0.87
C GLN A 75 8.10 13.77 -1.70
N ASN A 76 7.11 12.89 -1.68
CA ASN A 76 5.86 13.11 -2.39
C ASN A 76 4.68 12.76 -1.48
N VAL A 77 3.72 13.68 -1.38
CA VAL A 77 2.45 13.49 -0.68
C VAL A 77 1.33 13.61 -1.69
N SER A 78 0.49 12.58 -1.80
CA SER A 78 -0.66 12.55 -2.70
C SER A 78 -1.93 12.22 -1.95
N HIS A 79 -3.02 12.94 -2.26
CA HIS A 79 -4.34 12.74 -1.68
C HIS A 79 -5.37 12.23 -2.71
N MET A 80 -4.93 11.70 -3.85
CA MET A 80 -5.82 11.29 -4.95
C MET A 80 -6.76 10.13 -4.56
N ASP A 81 -6.25 9.15 -3.81
CA ASP A 81 -7.01 7.97 -3.37
C ASP A 81 -6.70 7.62 -1.90
N GLY A 82 -6.83 8.61 -1.02
CA GLY A 82 -6.38 8.59 0.36
C GLY A 82 -5.07 9.35 0.54
N LEU A 83 -4.34 9.10 1.61
CA LEU A 83 -3.03 9.71 1.87
C LEU A 83 -1.92 8.74 1.46
N ARG A 84 -1.21 9.05 0.38
CA ARG A 84 -0.02 8.32 -0.06
C ARG A 84 1.22 9.15 0.21
N LEU A 85 2.16 8.57 0.93
CA LEU A 85 3.48 9.11 1.22
C LEU A 85 4.52 8.25 0.50
N ALA A 86 5.34 8.86 -0.35
CA ALA A 86 6.49 8.21 -0.97
C ALA A 86 7.77 8.84 -0.43
N PHE A 87 8.76 8.02 -0.12
CA PHE A 87 10.03 8.42 0.48
C PHE A 87 11.16 8.38 -0.56
N GLU A 88 12.33 8.93 -0.20
CA GLU A 88 13.49 9.05 -1.09
C GLU A 88 14.05 7.70 -1.57
N ASP A 89 13.90 6.69 -0.74
CA ASP A 89 14.37 5.33 -0.97
C ASP A 89 13.35 4.44 -1.69
N ASP A 90 12.34 5.03 -2.33
CA ASP A 90 11.23 4.35 -3.02
C ASP A 90 10.28 3.56 -2.10
N THR A 91 10.50 3.54 -0.78
CA THR A 91 9.52 2.99 0.16
C THR A 91 8.29 3.89 0.25
N TRP A 92 7.15 3.35 0.65
CA TRP A 92 5.92 4.13 0.68
C TRP A 92 4.90 3.63 1.69
N LEU A 93 3.99 4.53 2.07
CA LEU A 93 2.82 4.27 2.92
C LEU A 93 1.57 4.84 2.24
N LEU A 94 0.47 4.08 2.25
CA LEU A 94 -0.85 4.54 1.80
C LEU A 94 -1.90 4.27 2.87
N VAL A 95 -2.62 5.30 3.29
CA VAL A 95 -3.79 5.22 4.17
C VAL A 95 -5.02 5.54 3.34
N ARG A 96 -5.88 4.56 3.13
CA ARG A 96 -7.04 4.65 2.22
C ARG A 96 -8.33 4.29 2.94
N PRO A 97 -9.16 5.26 3.31
CA PRO A 97 -10.51 4.99 3.80
C PRO A 97 -11.38 4.34 2.71
N SER A 98 -12.23 3.40 3.09
CA SER A 98 -13.24 2.86 2.19
C SER A 98 -14.35 3.90 1.99
N GLY A 99 -14.85 4.04 0.76
CA GLY A 99 -15.98 4.94 0.45
C GLY A 99 -17.34 4.41 0.93
N THR A 100 -17.46 3.11 1.20
CA THR A 100 -18.75 2.45 1.46
C THR A 100 -18.84 1.76 2.82
N GLU A 101 -17.70 1.49 3.46
CA GLU A 101 -17.61 0.75 4.72
C GLU A 101 -16.78 1.53 5.74
N PRO A 102 -17.01 1.35 7.06
CA PRO A 102 -16.17 1.95 8.10
C PRO A 102 -14.84 1.18 8.26
N VAL A 103 -14.12 1.04 7.15
CA VAL A 103 -12.84 0.34 7.06
C VAL A 103 -11.81 1.27 6.45
N VAL A 104 -10.63 1.30 7.05
CA VAL A 104 -9.44 1.95 6.51
C VAL A 104 -8.43 0.88 6.13
N ARG A 105 -7.95 0.93 4.91
CA ARG A 105 -6.90 0.04 4.41
C ARG A 105 -5.58 0.78 4.45
N VAL A 106 -4.63 0.21 5.17
CA VAL A 106 -3.26 0.72 5.25
C VAL A 106 -2.36 -0.23 4.47
N TYR A 107 -1.59 0.32 3.56
CA TYR A 107 -0.64 -0.40 2.72
C TYR A 107 0.74 0.20 2.90
N ALA A 108 1.76 -0.63 2.93
CA ALA A 108 3.14 -0.15 2.92
C ALA A 108 4.06 -1.12 2.17
N GLU A 109 5.15 -0.57 1.69
CA GLU A 109 6.26 -1.32 1.13
C GLU A 109 7.57 -0.77 1.69
N GLY A 110 8.40 -1.66 2.19
CA GLY A 110 9.73 -1.40 2.73
C GLY A 110 10.73 -2.43 2.21
N PHE A 111 12.01 -2.29 2.54
CA PHE A 111 13.05 -3.24 2.14
C PHE A 111 13.15 -4.45 3.08
N SER A 112 12.53 -4.38 4.25
CA SER A 112 12.43 -5.49 5.18
C SER A 112 11.01 -5.65 5.73
N VAL A 113 10.76 -6.79 6.35
CA VAL A 113 9.49 -7.06 7.05
C VAL A 113 9.31 -6.07 8.21
N GLU A 114 10.37 -5.78 8.94
CA GLU A 114 10.39 -4.87 10.08
C GLU A 114 10.03 -3.45 9.63
N GLU A 115 10.69 -2.93 8.60
CA GLU A 115 10.44 -1.59 8.06
C GLU A 115 9.01 -1.45 7.53
N ARG A 116 8.53 -2.45 6.77
CA ARG A 116 7.13 -2.50 6.32
C ARG A 116 6.16 -2.45 7.49
N ASP A 117 6.42 -3.24 8.55
CA ASP A 117 5.53 -3.32 9.71
C ASP A 117 5.54 -2.02 10.53
N GLU A 118 6.68 -1.33 10.67
CA GLU A 118 6.77 0.00 11.26
C GLU A 118 5.93 1.03 10.48
N LEU A 119 6.03 1.03 9.16
CA LEU A 119 5.21 1.90 8.31
C LEU A 119 3.72 1.59 8.44
N LEU A 120 3.34 0.31 8.47
CA LEU A 120 1.95 -0.12 8.67
C LEU A 120 1.43 0.31 10.04
N ASP A 121 2.23 0.18 11.11
CA ASP A 121 1.85 0.61 12.46
C ASP A 121 1.65 2.13 12.52
N ALA A 122 2.56 2.89 11.91
CA ALA A 122 2.45 4.35 11.81
C ALA A 122 1.19 4.77 11.03
N GLY A 123 0.90 4.11 9.91
CA GLY A 123 -0.32 4.35 9.13
C GLY A 123 -1.60 4.01 9.90
N CYS A 124 -1.58 2.93 10.68
CA CYS A 124 -2.68 2.58 11.55
C CYS A 124 -2.88 3.60 12.70
N ALA A 125 -1.80 4.09 13.29
CA ALA A 125 -1.84 5.13 14.31
C ALA A 125 -2.35 6.46 13.74
N LEU A 126 -1.93 6.82 12.52
CA LEU A 126 -2.41 7.99 11.81
C LEU A 126 -3.93 7.88 11.53
N ALA A 127 -4.40 6.73 11.09
CA ALA A 127 -5.81 6.48 10.83
C ALA A 127 -6.68 6.57 12.11
N ARG A 128 -6.10 6.29 13.27
CA ARG A 128 -6.76 6.43 14.58
C ARG A 128 -6.60 7.82 15.20
N GLY A 129 -5.89 8.74 14.54
CA GLY A 129 -5.58 10.06 15.10
C GLY A 129 -4.60 10.04 16.28
N THR A 130 -3.86 8.97 16.46
CA THR A 130 -2.89 8.80 17.56
C THR A 130 -1.43 9.01 17.13
N TYR A 131 -1.18 9.22 15.84
CA TYR A 131 0.16 9.55 15.34
C TYR A 131 0.46 11.05 15.55
N PRO A 132 1.60 11.44 16.14
CA PRO A 132 1.98 12.83 16.29
C PRO A 132 2.32 13.41 14.90
N LEU A 133 1.58 14.42 14.46
CA LEU A 133 1.74 15.13 13.18
C LEU A 133 2.68 16.33 13.32
#